data_a48e5b3b2072b8d1f73163ed09b1ddff
#
_entry.id   a48e5b3b2072b8d1f73163ed09b1ddff
#
_cell.length_a   1.000
_cell.length_b   1.000
_cell.length_c   1.000
_cell.angle_alpha   90.00
_cell.angle_beta   90.00
_cell.angle_gamma   90.00
#
_symmetry.space_group_name_H-M   'P 1'
#
loop_
_entity.id
_entity.type
_entity.pdbx_description
1 polymer ?
#
loop_
_entity_poly.entity_id
_entity_poly.type
_entity_poly.pdbx_seq_one_letter_code
_entity_poly.pdbx_strand_id
1 'polypeptide(L)'
;MKFLTLLLTALFVPLVAARTDESRGDTTAFADLEKQHAGSRIGVHAVDLSTNRRVDYRADERFIMCSTFKVLAAAAVLKRVDENKEKLDRFVPYGEAQLLTYAPVTRAHVKEGGMTLEALCAAAVEQSDNTGANLLLDAIGGPEKWTEFARSLGDKSSRLDHTEPDLNIARPGKEDDTTTPAAMCADLQRLFASDVLSVASRTKLEGWMQQGQTGLKMIRAGIAADWKVGDKTGRSGDGATNDIAVLGPPVGGPIFLAIYTVDPAEPQDARDQLVAEVAKTAIEALKK
;
A
#
# COMPACT_ATOMS: atom_id res chain seq x y z
N MET A 1 35.58 52.50 41.99
CA MET A 1 34.86 51.28 42.33
C MET A 1 34.00 50.89 41.12
N LYS A 2 34.42 49.85 40.36
CA LYS A 2 33.68 49.35 39.20
C LYS A 2 32.98 48.07 39.66
N PHE A 3 31.64 48.07 39.64
CA PHE A 3 30.85 46.86 39.91
C PHE A 3 30.76 46.02 38.64
N LEU A 4 31.24 44.80 38.72
CA LEU A 4 31.16 43.81 37.68
C LEU A 4 29.88 42.99 37.90
N THR A 5 28.89 43.15 37.04
CA THR A 5 27.61 42.41 37.09
C THR A 5 27.80 41.10 36.28
N LEU A 6 27.79 39.99 36.99
CA LEU A 6 27.90 38.63 36.39
C LEU A 6 26.48 38.22 35.93
N LEU A 7 26.26 38.14 34.62
CA LEU A 7 25.02 37.57 34.02
C LEU A 7 25.16 36.06 34.00
N LEU A 8 24.35 35.38 34.82
CA LEU A 8 24.22 33.91 34.80
C LEU A 8 23.20 33.53 33.75
N THR A 9 23.61 33.07 32.56
CA THR A 9 22.73 32.50 31.55
C THR A 9 22.44 31.03 31.90
N ALA A 10 21.22 30.79 32.38
CA ALA A 10 20.74 29.42 32.56
C ALA A 10 20.46 28.78 31.20
N LEU A 11 21.24 27.76 30.83
CA LEU A 11 20.95 26.88 29.68
C LEU A 11 19.73 26.04 30.03
N PHE A 12 18.61 26.34 29.39
CA PHE A 12 17.41 25.49 29.43
C PHE A 12 17.64 24.33 28.43
N VAL A 13 18.07 23.18 28.91
CA VAL A 13 18.11 21.94 28.13
C VAL A 13 16.69 21.37 28.17
N PRO A 14 15.96 21.30 27.05
CA PRO A 14 14.66 20.64 27.05
C PRO A 14 14.86 19.15 27.34
N LEU A 15 14.31 18.69 28.43
CA LEU A 15 14.19 17.27 28.77
C LEU A 15 13.27 16.64 27.71
N VAL A 16 13.85 16.03 26.69
CA VAL A 16 13.10 15.17 25.78
C VAL A 16 12.73 13.94 26.60
N ALA A 17 11.52 13.96 27.13
CA ALA A 17 10.94 12.77 27.76
C ALA A 17 10.89 11.68 26.69
N ALA A 18 11.64 10.60 26.92
CA ALA A 18 11.50 9.37 26.16
C ALA A 18 10.03 8.93 26.31
N ARG A 19 9.24 9.08 25.24
CA ARG A 19 7.89 8.51 25.19
C ARG A 19 8.06 7.01 25.34
N THR A 20 7.55 6.47 26.43
CA THR A 20 7.42 5.04 26.63
C THR A 20 6.60 4.46 25.50
N ASP A 21 7.04 3.34 24.95
CA ASP A 21 6.52 2.69 23.73
C ASP A 21 5.18 1.96 23.98
N GLU A 22 4.30 2.52 24.81
CA GLU A 22 2.98 1.97 25.19
C GLU A 22 1.97 1.92 24.03
N SER A 23 2.34 2.39 22.83
CA SER A 23 1.47 2.41 21.65
C SER A 23 1.62 1.19 20.74
N ARG A 24 2.56 0.27 21.03
CA ARG A 24 2.80 -0.92 20.21
C ARG A 24 1.98 -2.12 20.70
N GLY A 25 1.21 -2.72 19.78
CA GLY A 25 0.49 -3.96 20.05
C GLY A 25 1.44 -5.16 20.23
N ASP A 26 0.96 -6.19 20.93
CA ASP A 26 1.67 -7.48 21.08
C ASP A 26 1.81 -8.18 19.72
N THR A 27 3.03 -8.53 19.36
CA THR A 27 3.38 -9.14 18.06
C THR A 27 3.70 -10.63 18.14
N THR A 28 3.60 -11.26 19.31
CA THR A 28 3.91 -12.69 19.49
C THR A 28 3.03 -13.59 18.63
N ALA A 29 1.77 -13.22 18.42
CA ALA A 29 0.82 -13.97 17.60
C ALA A 29 1.26 -14.09 16.13
N PHE A 30 1.98 -13.10 15.56
CA PHE A 30 2.50 -13.21 14.19
C PHE A 30 3.65 -14.23 14.09
N ALA A 31 4.53 -14.28 15.09
CA ALA A 31 5.57 -15.30 15.16
C ALA A 31 4.98 -16.71 15.30
N ASP A 32 3.85 -16.85 15.98
CA ASP A 32 3.15 -18.13 16.09
C ASP A 32 2.46 -18.52 14.77
N LEU A 33 1.91 -17.56 14.02
CA LEU A 33 1.42 -17.80 12.65
C LEU A 33 2.57 -18.25 11.72
N GLU A 34 3.75 -17.63 11.74
CA GLU A 34 4.91 -18.10 10.96
C GLU A 34 5.32 -19.54 11.32
N LYS A 35 5.19 -19.96 12.59
CA LYS A 35 5.47 -21.34 13.01
C LYS A 35 4.41 -22.31 12.52
N GLN A 36 3.12 -21.92 12.54
CA GLN A 36 2.02 -22.75 12.04
C GLN A 36 2.09 -22.93 10.52
N HIS A 37 2.53 -21.90 9.81
CA HIS A 37 2.79 -21.89 8.37
C HIS A 37 4.30 -21.95 8.13
N ALA A 38 4.89 -23.13 8.40
CA ALA A 38 6.34 -23.32 8.38
C ALA A 38 6.96 -23.00 7.02
N GLY A 39 7.82 -21.98 6.96
CA GLY A 39 8.41 -21.46 5.73
C GLY A 39 7.83 -20.12 5.28
N SER A 40 6.71 -19.69 5.85
CA SER A 40 6.18 -18.36 5.58
C SER A 40 7.03 -17.26 6.24
N ARG A 41 7.05 -16.09 5.62
CA ARG A 41 7.58 -14.84 6.18
C ARG A 41 6.48 -13.80 6.13
N ILE A 42 6.15 -13.20 7.27
CA ILE A 42 5.06 -12.23 7.44
C ILE A 42 5.66 -10.86 7.78
N GLY A 43 5.21 -9.82 7.10
CA GLY A 43 5.49 -8.43 7.45
C GLY A 43 4.16 -7.67 7.60
N VAL A 44 4.00 -6.96 8.70
CA VAL A 44 2.77 -6.22 9.02
C VAL A 44 3.11 -4.84 9.56
N HIS A 45 2.40 -3.84 9.06
CA HIS A 45 2.26 -2.55 9.73
C HIS A 45 0.80 -2.13 9.73
N ALA A 46 0.29 -1.75 10.90
CA ALA A 46 -1.05 -1.20 11.05
C ALA A 46 -1.03 0.04 11.93
N VAL A 47 -1.84 1.04 11.59
CA VAL A 47 -2.01 2.27 12.39
C VAL A 47 -3.48 2.63 12.49
N ASP A 48 -3.99 2.80 13.70
CA ASP A 48 -5.28 3.41 13.99
C ASP A 48 -5.08 4.90 14.25
N LEU A 49 -5.59 5.75 13.37
CA LEU A 49 -5.43 7.20 13.50
C LEU A 49 -6.24 7.81 14.67
N SER A 50 -7.28 7.15 15.15
CA SER A 50 -8.09 7.66 16.26
C SER A 50 -7.40 7.50 17.61
N THR A 51 -6.64 6.44 17.79
CA THR A 51 -5.93 6.10 19.03
C THR A 51 -4.43 6.32 18.95
N ASN A 52 -3.89 6.50 17.73
CA ASN A 52 -2.45 6.50 17.41
C ASN A 52 -1.75 5.21 17.82
N ARG A 53 -2.49 4.10 17.96
CA ARG A 53 -1.93 2.77 18.20
C ARG A 53 -1.42 2.17 16.91
N ARG A 54 -0.38 1.36 17.03
CA ARG A 54 0.25 0.70 15.88
C ARG A 54 0.67 -0.72 16.19
N VAL A 55 0.78 -1.51 15.14
CA VAL A 55 1.32 -2.87 15.17
C VAL A 55 2.47 -2.92 14.17
N ASP A 56 3.62 -3.38 14.64
CA ASP A 56 4.85 -3.48 13.84
C ASP A 56 5.41 -4.90 13.95
N TYR A 57 5.31 -5.69 12.88
CA TYR A 57 5.96 -6.99 12.79
C TYR A 57 6.74 -7.08 11.49
N ARG A 58 8.07 -7.18 11.54
CA ARG A 58 8.96 -7.06 10.37
C ARG A 58 8.60 -5.84 9.49
N ALA A 59 8.11 -4.77 10.13
CA ALA A 59 7.52 -3.63 9.45
C ALA A 59 8.50 -2.88 8.55
N ASP A 60 9.80 -2.95 8.84
CA ASP A 60 10.88 -2.31 8.09
C ASP A 60 11.64 -3.29 7.18
N GLU A 61 11.25 -4.57 7.15
CA GLU A 61 11.82 -5.54 6.22
C GLU A 61 11.24 -5.38 4.82
N ARG A 62 12.07 -5.64 3.79
CA ARG A 62 11.66 -5.51 2.39
C ARG A 62 10.90 -6.72 1.91
N PHE A 63 9.84 -6.44 1.16
CA PHE A 63 9.02 -7.42 0.44
C PHE A 63 8.79 -6.93 -0.99
N ILE A 64 8.68 -7.85 -1.94
CA ILE A 64 8.26 -7.52 -3.30
C ILE A 64 6.84 -6.97 -3.28
N MET A 65 6.61 -5.83 -3.96
CA MET A 65 5.30 -5.17 -3.93
C MET A 65 4.21 -5.94 -4.68
N CYS A 66 4.58 -6.57 -5.78
CA CYS A 66 3.60 -7.06 -6.73
C CYS A 66 2.56 -5.96 -7.03
N SER A 67 1.34 -6.34 -7.33
CA SER A 67 0.29 -5.39 -7.76
C SER A 67 -0.16 -4.36 -6.69
N THR A 68 0.40 -4.34 -5.48
CA THR A 68 0.08 -3.26 -4.50
C THR A 68 0.57 -1.89 -4.99
N PHE A 69 1.60 -1.83 -5.85
CA PHE A 69 2.09 -0.59 -6.46
C PHE A 69 1.01 0.18 -7.24
N LYS A 70 -0.04 -0.50 -7.72
CA LYS A 70 -1.09 0.07 -8.57
C LYS A 70 -1.91 1.16 -7.88
N VAL A 71 -2.01 1.12 -6.55
CA VAL A 71 -2.64 2.21 -5.77
C VAL A 71 -1.85 3.51 -5.94
N LEU A 72 -0.53 3.46 -5.77
CA LEU A 72 0.31 4.64 -5.93
C LEU A 72 0.38 5.08 -7.41
N ALA A 73 0.34 4.16 -8.37
CA ALA A 73 0.27 4.52 -9.80
C ALA A 73 -1.01 5.30 -10.13
N ALA A 74 -2.17 4.83 -9.66
CA ALA A 74 -3.44 5.55 -9.81
C ALA A 74 -3.44 6.88 -9.04
N ALA A 75 -2.87 6.91 -7.83
CA ALA A 75 -2.72 8.13 -7.04
C ALA A 75 -1.82 9.17 -7.74
N ALA A 76 -0.74 8.75 -8.38
CA ALA A 76 0.14 9.63 -9.16
C ALA A 76 -0.60 10.25 -10.37
N VAL A 77 -1.45 9.47 -11.04
CA VAL A 77 -2.35 10.01 -12.09
C VAL A 77 -3.28 11.05 -11.49
N LEU A 78 -3.97 10.73 -10.38
CA LEU A 78 -4.89 11.65 -9.72
C LEU A 78 -4.20 12.93 -9.25
N LYS A 79 -2.98 12.83 -8.72
CA LYS A 79 -2.17 14.00 -8.34
C LYS A 79 -1.90 14.91 -9.53
N ARG A 80 -1.59 14.36 -10.70
CA ARG A 80 -1.41 15.12 -11.94
C ARG A 80 -2.71 15.77 -12.41
N VAL A 81 -3.86 15.12 -12.18
CA VAL A 81 -5.19 15.71 -12.45
C VAL A 81 -5.45 16.89 -11.53
N ASP A 82 -5.19 16.76 -10.23
CA ASP A 82 -5.34 17.85 -9.26
C ASP A 82 -4.45 19.05 -9.60
N GLU A 83 -3.30 18.81 -10.22
CA GLU A 83 -2.35 19.84 -10.70
C GLU A 83 -2.69 20.35 -12.12
N ASN A 84 -3.78 19.95 -12.73
CA ASN A 84 -4.16 20.29 -14.11
C ASN A 84 -3.13 19.86 -15.18
N LYS A 85 -2.31 18.85 -14.89
CA LYS A 85 -1.31 18.27 -15.79
C LYS A 85 -1.80 17.04 -16.53
N GLU A 86 -2.99 16.55 -16.16
CA GLU A 86 -3.60 15.37 -16.72
C GLU A 86 -5.14 15.48 -16.67
N LYS A 87 -5.85 14.65 -17.45
CA LYS A 87 -7.31 14.58 -17.47
C LYS A 87 -7.76 13.14 -17.42
N LEU A 88 -8.72 12.83 -16.55
CA LEU A 88 -9.25 11.49 -16.39
C LEU A 88 -10.04 11.00 -17.62
N ASP A 89 -10.66 11.91 -18.37
CA ASP A 89 -11.38 11.63 -19.61
C ASP A 89 -10.45 11.50 -20.83
N ARG A 90 -9.14 11.72 -20.67
CA ARG A 90 -8.18 11.50 -21.76
C ARG A 90 -8.23 10.04 -22.22
N PHE A 91 -8.46 9.86 -23.53
CA PHE A 91 -8.42 8.55 -24.16
C PHE A 91 -6.97 8.08 -24.32
N VAL A 92 -6.68 6.87 -23.87
CA VAL A 92 -5.37 6.21 -23.96
C VAL A 92 -5.52 5.06 -24.97
N PRO A 93 -4.92 5.17 -26.15
CA PRO A 93 -4.98 4.12 -27.15
C PRO A 93 -4.09 2.94 -26.76
N TYR A 94 -4.57 1.72 -27.01
CA TYR A 94 -3.79 0.48 -26.94
C TYR A 94 -4.40 -0.57 -27.87
N GLY A 95 -3.61 -1.59 -28.21
CA GLY A 95 -4.04 -2.68 -29.09
C GLY A 95 -3.63 -4.05 -28.53
N GLU A 96 -3.89 -5.10 -29.31
CA GLU A 96 -3.60 -6.49 -28.91
C GLU A 96 -2.13 -6.74 -28.56
N ALA A 97 -1.19 -6.05 -29.21
CA ALA A 97 0.24 -6.18 -28.96
C ALA A 97 0.67 -5.78 -27.53
N GLN A 98 -0.13 -4.94 -26.86
CA GLN A 98 0.15 -4.46 -25.49
C GLN A 98 -0.55 -5.31 -24.41
N LEU A 99 -1.42 -6.26 -24.81
CA LEU A 99 -2.16 -7.07 -23.86
C LEU A 99 -1.26 -8.09 -23.18
N LEU A 100 -1.16 -7.97 -21.85
CA LEU A 100 -0.50 -8.94 -21.00
C LEU A 100 -1.41 -10.15 -20.71
N THR A 101 -0.84 -11.23 -20.17
CA THR A 101 -1.59 -12.45 -19.85
C THR A 101 -2.76 -12.18 -18.92
N TYR A 102 -2.52 -11.43 -17.83
CA TYR A 102 -3.56 -11.02 -16.89
C TYR A 102 -4.02 -9.58 -17.21
N ALA A 103 -5.06 -9.47 -17.99
CA ALA A 103 -5.61 -8.21 -18.48
C ALA A 103 -7.14 -8.33 -18.65
N PRO A 104 -7.92 -8.57 -17.57
CA PRO A 104 -9.33 -8.92 -17.67
C PRO A 104 -10.20 -7.81 -18.27
N VAL A 105 -9.91 -6.55 -17.94
CA VAL A 105 -10.69 -5.39 -18.40
C VAL A 105 -10.17 -4.88 -19.74
N THR A 106 -8.88 -4.59 -19.84
CA THR A 106 -8.29 -4.05 -21.08
C THR A 106 -8.44 -5.02 -22.26
N ARG A 107 -8.39 -6.34 -22.01
CA ARG A 107 -8.67 -7.34 -23.05
C ARG A 107 -10.11 -7.29 -23.56
N ALA A 108 -11.08 -7.03 -22.69
CA ALA A 108 -12.48 -6.92 -23.08
C ALA A 108 -12.73 -5.69 -23.98
N HIS A 109 -11.95 -4.62 -23.78
CA HIS A 109 -12.09 -3.34 -24.49
C HIS A 109 -11.08 -3.11 -25.63
N VAL A 110 -10.21 -4.10 -25.96
CA VAL A 110 -9.16 -3.93 -26.97
C VAL A 110 -9.70 -3.55 -28.36
N LYS A 111 -10.88 -4.03 -28.72
CA LYS A 111 -11.54 -3.72 -30.01
C LYS A 111 -12.03 -2.28 -30.11
N GLU A 112 -12.15 -1.59 -29.00
CA GLU A 112 -12.50 -0.17 -28.92
C GLU A 112 -11.29 0.73 -29.19
N GLY A 113 -10.10 0.13 -29.30
CA GLY A 113 -8.83 0.81 -29.60
C GLY A 113 -8.22 1.56 -28.41
N GLY A 114 -8.80 1.45 -27.22
CA GLY A 114 -8.32 2.14 -26.02
C GLY A 114 -9.41 2.36 -24.99
N MET A 115 -9.04 3.01 -23.89
CA MET A 115 -9.94 3.37 -22.78
C MET A 115 -9.60 4.76 -22.25
N THR A 116 -10.50 5.36 -21.47
CA THR A 116 -10.19 6.58 -20.74
C THR A 116 -9.17 6.28 -19.62
N LEU A 117 -8.38 7.28 -19.26
CA LEU A 117 -7.41 7.14 -18.17
C LEU A 117 -8.09 6.79 -16.84
N GLU A 118 -9.30 7.30 -16.60
CA GLU A 118 -10.13 6.93 -15.46
C GLU A 118 -10.45 5.44 -15.44
N ALA A 119 -10.91 4.90 -16.57
CA ALA A 119 -11.26 3.49 -16.71
C ALA A 119 -10.02 2.58 -16.53
N LEU A 120 -8.84 3.03 -16.97
CA LEU A 120 -7.60 2.31 -16.74
C LEU A 120 -7.18 2.32 -15.25
N CYS A 121 -7.37 3.43 -14.54
CA CYS A 121 -7.15 3.48 -13.08
C CYS A 121 -8.08 2.51 -12.36
N ALA A 122 -9.37 2.52 -12.68
CA ALA A 122 -10.34 1.57 -12.13
C ALA A 122 -9.94 0.12 -12.44
N ALA A 123 -9.62 -0.22 -13.69
CA ALA A 123 -9.18 -1.55 -14.09
C ALA A 123 -7.96 -2.03 -13.31
N ALA A 124 -6.95 -1.17 -13.15
CA ALA A 124 -5.72 -1.49 -12.43
C ALA A 124 -5.97 -1.71 -10.93
N VAL A 125 -6.82 -0.90 -10.29
CA VAL A 125 -7.07 -0.99 -8.85
C VAL A 125 -8.11 -2.07 -8.52
N GLU A 126 -9.24 -2.10 -9.21
CA GLU A 126 -10.37 -2.99 -8.89
C GLU A 126 -10.11 -4.45 -9.32
N GLN A 127 -9.59 -4.64 -10.54
CA GLN A 127 -9.38 -5.95 -11.16
C GLN A 127 -7.91 -6.35 -11.25
N SER A 128 -7.02 -5.48 -10.79
CA SER A 128 -5.57 -5.70 -10.88
C SER A 128 -5.06 -5.90 -12.32
N ASP A 129 -5.70 -5.27 -13.33
CA ASP A 129 -5.35 -5.40 -14.74
C ASP A 129 -3.91 -4.94 -15.00
N ASN A 130 -3.08 -5.84 -15.54
CA ASN A 130 -1.64 -5.58 -15.72
C ASN A 130 -1.37 -4.66 -16.90
N THR A 131 -2.11 -4.80 -17.99
CA THR A 131 -1.99 -3.89 -19.14
C THR A 131 -2.44 -2.49 -18.74
N GLY A 132 -3.57 -2.37 -18.04
CA GLY A 132 -4.01 -1.09 -17.48
C GLY A 132 -2.96 -0.45 -16.59
N ALA A 133 -2.32 -1.23 -15.71
CA ALA A 133 -1.26 -0.74 -14.84
C ALA A 133 -0.02 -0.22 -15.61
N ASN A 134 0.42 -0.93 -16.66
CA ASN A 134 1.53 -0.46 -17.49
C ASN A 134 1.16 0.83 -18.25
N LEU A 135 -0.07 0.94 -18.74
CA LEU A 135 -0.55 2.18 -19.37
C LEU A 135 -0.63 3.36 -18.37
N LEU A 136 -0.90 3.09 -17.08
CA LEU A 136 -0.79 4.12 -16.04
C LEU A 136 0.68 4.52 -15.81
N LEU A 137 1.59 3.55 -15.74
CA LEU A 137 3.03 3.86 -15.63
C LEU A 137 3.48 4.72 -16.81
N ASP A 138 3.10 4.37 -18.04
CA ASP A 138 3.41 5.18 -19.23
C ASP A 138 2.86 6.61 -19.09
N ALA A 139 1.62 6.75 -18.61
CA ALA A 139 0.98 8.05 -18.42
C ALA A 139 1.70 8.95 -17.40
N ILE A 140 2.33 8.38 -16.39
CA ILE A 140 3.09 9.14 -15.38
C ILE A 140 4.57 9.29 -15.74
N GLY A 141 5.10 8.54 -16.72
CA GLY A 141 6.49 8.60 -17.19
C GLY A 141 7.37 7.44 -16.72
N GLY A 142 6.78 6.30 -16.39
CA GLY A 142 7.47 5.04 -16.10
C GLY A 142 7.74 4.75 -14.62
N PRO A 143 8.40 3.60 -14.32
CA PRO A 143 8.71 3.15 -12.96
C PRO A 143 9.52 4.17 -12.14
N GLU A 144 10.47 4.87 -12.76
CA GLU A 144 11.25 5.90 -12.09
C GLU A 144 10.35 7.03 -11.56
N LYS A 145 9.37 7.47 -12.36
CA LYS A 145 8.42 8.51 -11.93
C LYS A 145 7.45 8.04 -10.86
N TRP A 146 7.11 6.77 -10.86
CA TRP A 146 6.40 6.15 -9.74
C TRP A 146 7.25 6.23 -8.45
N THR A 147 8.54 5.90 -8.53
CA THR A 147 9.46 5.98 -7.39
C THR A 147 9.63 7.43 -6.92
N GLU A 148 9.76 8.40 -7.83
CA GLU A 148 9.78 9.82 -7.48
C GLU A 148 8.48 10.26 -6.76
N PHE A 149 7.33 9.76 -7.21
CA PHE A 149 6.06 10.04 -6.54
C PHE A 149 6.06 9.49 -5.11
N ALA A 150 6.48 8.23 -4.88
CA ALA A 150 6.64 7.68 -3.53
C ALA A 150 7.58 8.55 -2.68
N ARG A 151 8.72 9.00 -3.23
CA ARG A 151 9.64 9.94 -2.53
C ARG A 151 8.94 11.25 -2.15
N SER A 152 8.03 11.76 -2.98
CA SER A 152 7.26 12.98 -2.67
C SER A 152 6.29 12.81 -1.51
N LEU A 153 5.85 11.57 -1.22
CA LEU A 153 5.08 11.21 -0.03
C LEU A 153 5.93 11.13 1.24
N GLY A 154 7.26 11.12 1.10
CA GLY A 154 8.22 10.94 2.20
C GLY A 154 8.73 9.50 2.33
N ASP A 155 8.26 8.59 1.50
CA ASP A 155 8.73 7.20 1.45
C ASP A 155 10.15 7.13 0.88
N LYS A 156 11.08 6.57 1.66
CA LYS A 156 12.48 6.37 1.29
C LYS A 156 12.81 4.92 0.93
N SER A 157 11.85 4.03 1.10
CA SER A 157 12.03 2.59 0.99
C SER A 157 11.51 2.02 -0.32
N SER A 158 10.27 2.33 -0.69
CA SER A 158 9.66 1.75 -1.88
C SER A 158 10.36 2.18 -3.15
N ARG A 159 10.53 1.25 -4.08
CA ARG A 159 11.04 1.53 -5.41
C ARG A 159 10.41 0.60 -6.43
N LEU A 160 10.16 1.11 -7.60
CA LEU A 160 9.69 0.39 -8.76
C LEU A 160 10.74 0.50 -9.85
N ASP A 161 11.20 -0.62 -10.37
CA ASP A 161 12.28 -0.68 -11.35
C ASP A 161 11.82 -1.29 -12.67
N HIS A 162 10.79 -2.13 -12.62
CA HIS A 162 10.25 -2.83 -13.77
C HIS A 162 8.75 -2.54 -13.95
N THR A 163 8.23 -2.96 -15.08
CA THR A 163 6.79 -2.96 -15.39
C THR A 163 6.20 -4.36 -15.17
N GLU A 164 4.88 -4.51 -15.32
CA GLU A 164 4.26 -5.83 -15.38
C GLU A 164 4.72 -6.59 -16.65
N PRO A 165 5.02 -7.89 -16.58
CA PRO A 165 4.93 -8.76 -15.40
C PRO A 165 6.24 -8.86 -14.58
N ASP A 166 7.35 -8.25 -15.02
CA ASP A 166 8.71 -8.48 -14.50
C ASP A 166 8.92 -7.97 -13.08
N LEU A 167 8.12 -6.99 -12.65
CA LEU A 167 8.12 -6.47 -11.28
C LEU A 167 7.68 -7.52 -10.22
N ASN A 168 7.10 -8.65 -10.66
CA ASN A 168 6.67 -9.73 -9.76
C ASN A 168 7.75 -10.79 -9.52
N ILE A 169 8.94 -10.61 -10.06
CA ILE A 169 10.06 -11.54 -9.92
C ILE A 169 10.94 -11.10 -8.76
N ALA A 170 10.95 -11.89 -7.67
CA ALA A 170 11.88 -11.67 -6.58
C ALA A 170 13.34 -11.91 -7.03
N ARG A 171 14.21 -10.91 -6.79
CA ARG A 171 15.63 -10.98 -7.15
C ARG A 171 16.47 -11.02 -5.88
N PRO A 172 16.99 -12.20 -5.47
CA PRO A 172 17.76 -12.35 -4.24
C PRO A 172 18.91 -11.33 -4.14
N GLY A 173 19.00 -10.63 -3.00
CA GLY A 173 20.02 -9.62 -2.77
C GLY A 173 19.82 -8.28 -3.50
N LYS A 174 18.68 -8.11 -4.19
CA LYS A 174 18.26 -6.85 -4.81
C LYS A 174 17.07 -6.26 -4.08
N GLU A 175 16.92 -4.95 -4.21
CA GLU A 175 15.78 -4.20 -3.66
C GLU A 175 14.77 -3.80 -4.73
N ASP A 176 14.96 -4.29 -5.98
CA ASP A 176 14.11 -3.94 -7.12
C ASP A 176 12.65 -4.31 -6.83
N ASP A 177 11.74 -3.41 -7.15
CA ASP A 177 10.29 -3.59 -7.04
C ASP A 177 9.79 -3.92 -5.61
N THR A 178 10.51 -3.46 -4.59
CA THR A 178 10.19 -3.73 -3.18
C THR A 178 9.70 -2.50 -2.43
N THR A 179 9.00 -2.79 -1.35
CA THR A 179 8.62 -1.84 -0.29
C THR A 179 8.86 -2.46 1.08
N THR A 180 8.51 -1.72 2.14
CA THR A 180 8.33 -2.26 3.49
C THR A 180 6.87 -2.06 3.93
N PRO A 181 6.31 -2.91 4.81
CA PRO A 181 4.97 -2.70 5.36
C PRO A 181 4.78 -1.29 5.93
N ALA A 182 5.77 -0.78 6.67
CA ALA A 182 5.72 0.55 7.27
C ALA A 182 5.68 1.67 6.21
N ALA A 183 6.50 1.57 5.15
CA ALA A 183 6.53 2.56 4.08
C ALA A 183 5.19 2.61 3.32
N MET A 184 4.69 1.47 2.89
CA MET A 184 3.42 1.40 2.15
C MET A 184 2.23 1.87 3.00
N CYS A 185 2.20 1.51 4.28
CA CYS A 185 1.16 2.00 5.19
C CYS A 185 1.25 3.53 5.38
N ALA A 186 2.45 4.09 5.49
CA ALA A 186 2.66 5.53 5.56
C ALA A 186 2.21 6.23 4.27
N ASP A 187 2.46 5.63 3.10
CA ASP A 187 1.95 6.16 1.82
C ASP A 187 0.43 6.20 1.79
N LEU A 188 -0.25 5.14 2.23
CA LEU A 188 -1.71 5.14 2.37
C LEU A 188 -2.18 6.26 3.30
N GLN A 189 -1.53 6.47 4.46
CA GLN A 189 -1.87 7.57 5.35
C GLN A 189 -1.73 8.93 4.66
N ARG A 190 -0.65 9.14 3.90
CA ARG A 190 -0.42 10.37 3.15
C ARG A 190 -1.49 10.59 2.08
N LEU A 191 -1.89 9.55 1.37
CA LEU A 191 -2.90 9.64 0.31
C LEU A 191 -4.31 9.91 0.87
N PHE A 192 -4.68 9.29 1.99
CA PHE A 192 -6.06 9.31 2.49
C PHE A 192 -6.29 10.24 3.69
N ALA A 193 -5.26 10.59 4.44
CA ALA A 193 -5.38 11.41 5.65
C ALA A 193 -4.61 12.74 5.60
N SER A 194 -4.14 13.18 4.41
CA SER A 194 -3.48 14.48 4.24
C SER A 194 -3.97 15.19 2.96
N ASP A 195 -3.39 16.36 2.67
CA ASP A 195 -3.75 17.19 1.50
C ASP A 195 -2.96 16.87 0.23
N VAL A 196 -2.35 15.67 0.14
CA VAL A 196 -1.62 15.23 -1.06
C VAL A 196 -2.56 15.14 -2.27
N LEU A 197 -3.74 14.57 -2.08
CA LEU A 197 -4.81 14.53 -3.09
C LEU A 197 -5.95 15.44 -2.70
N SER A 198 -6.62 16.03 -3.69
CA SER A 198 -7.88 16.72 -3.49
C SER A 198 -8.93 15.77 -2.89
N VAL A 199 -9.96 16.30 -2.25
CA VAL A 199 -11.08 15.48 -1.74
C VAL A 199 -11.71 14.62 -2.83
N ALA A 200 -11.90 15.18 -4.02
CA ALA A 200 -12.47 14.46 -5.16
C ALA A 200 -11.59 13.28 -5.60
N SER A 201 -10.28 13.51 -5.75
CA SER A 201 -9.32 12.47 -6.14
C SER A 201 -9.18 11.38 -5.08
N ARG A 202 -9.13 11.76 -3.81
CA ARG A 202 -9.10 10.82 -2.68
C ARG A 202 -10.35 9.94 -2.63
N THR A 203 -11.55 10.54 -2.75
CA THR A 203 -12.82 9.80 -2.79
C THR A 203 -12.87 8.82 -3.96
N LYS A 204 -12.34 9.22 -5.11
CA LYS A 204 -12.29 8.37 -6.30
C LYS A 204 -11.36 7.17 -6.09
N LEU A 205 -10.15 7.40 -5.57
CA LEU A 205 -9.19 6.32 -5.26
C LEU A 205 -9.76 5.35 -4.22
N GLU A 206 -10.37 5.86 -3.15
CA GLU A 206 -11.04 5.06 -2.14
C GLU A 206 -12.16 4.20 -2.74
N GLY A 207 -12.98 4.80 -3.61
CA GLY A 207 -14.04 4.08 -4.32
C GLY A 207 -13.53 2.91 -5.15
N TRP A 208 -12.45 3.09 -5.91
CA TRP A 208 -11.83 2.00 -6.67
C TRP A 208 -11.29 0.89 -5.75
N MET A 209 -10.63 1.24 -4.63
CA MET A 209 -10.15 0.25 -3.66
C MET A 209 -11.33 -0.51 -3.02
N GLN A 210 -12.44 0.17 -2.69
CA GLN A 210 -13.62 -0.48 -2.12
C GLN A 210 -14.31 -1.44 -3.11
N GLN A 211 -14.22 -1.19 -4.40
CA GLN A 211 -14.73 -2.04 -5.48
C GLN A 211 -13.78 -3.18 -5.87
N GLY A 212 -12.61 -3.29 -5.23
CA GLY A 212 -11.60 -4.34 -5.45
C GLY A 212 -12.22 -5.75 -5.41
N GLN A 213 -11.90 -6.57 -6.43
CA GLN A 213 -12.44 -7.94 -6.58
C GLN A 213 -11.42 -9.02 -6.22
N THR A 214 -10.16 -8.65 -6.08
CA THR A 214 -9.07 -9.63 -5.93
C THR A 214 -8.76 -10.01 -4.47
N GLY A 215 -9.25 -9.24 -3.49
CA GLY A 215 -8.97 -9.37 -2.05
C GLY A 215 -10.09 -9.97 -1.20
N LEU A 216 -11.17 -10.50 -1.78
CA LEU A 216 -12.35 -10.95 -1.05
C LEU A 216 -12.05 -12.04 0.01
N LYS A 217 -11.01 -12.85 -0.20
CA LYS A 217 -10.57 -13.92 0.72
C LYS A 217 -9.40 -13.51 1.63
N MET A 218 -8.91 -12.27 1.54
CA MET A 218 -7.72 -11.77 2.21
C MET A 218 -8.09 -10.81 3.36
N ILE A 219 -7.59 -9.59 3.40
CA ILE A 219 -7.92 -8.64 4.49
C ILE A 219 -9.43 -8.57 4.73
N ARG A 220 -10.25 -8.47 3.68
CA ARG A 220 -11.73 -8.40 3.83
C ARG A 220 -12.30 -9.56 4.62
N ALA A 221 -11.79 -10.78 4.43
CA ALA A 221 -12.25 -11.97 5.15
C ALA A 221 -11.83 -11.98 6.63
N GLY A 222 -10.76 -11.25 6.99
CA GLY A 222 -10.27 -11.09 8.36
C GLY A 222 -10.91 -9.95 9.14
N ILE A 223 -11.72 -9.10 8.50
CA ILE A 223 -12.33 -7.91 9.09
C ILE A 223 -13.83 -8.11 9.30
N ALA A 224 -14.40 -7.47 10.31
CA ALA A 224 -15.84 -7.55 10.59
C ALA A 224 -16.66 -6.99 9.41
N ALA A 225 -17.78 -7.64 9.09
CA ALA A 225 -18.56 -7.38 7.88
C ALA A 225 -19.22 -5.97 7.82
N ASP A 226 -19.32 -5.30 8.96
CA ASP A 226 -19.88 -3.95 9.09
C ASP A 226 -18.84 -2.84 8.84
N TRP A 227 -17.58 -3.20 8.59
CA TRP A 227 -16.52 -2.24 8.27
C TRP A 227 -16.49 -1.93 6.77
N LYS A 228 -16.16 -0.69 6.45
CA LYS A 228 -15.78 -0.34 5.08
C LYS A 228 -14.34 -0.77 4.84
N VAL A 229 -14.10 -1.49 3.76
CA VAL A 229 -12.76 -1.96 3.39
C VAL A 229 -12.46 -1.55 1.94
N GLY A 230 -11.44 -0.74 1.77
CA GLY A 230 -10.80 -0.50 0.49
C GLY A 230 -9.44 -1.17 0.48
N ASP A 231 -9.23 -2.17 -0.38
CA ASP A 231 -7.99 -2.95 -0.40
C ASP A 231 -7.36 -3.04 -1.79
N LYS A 232 -6.09 -3.42 -1.82
CA LYS A 232 -5.37 -3.79 -3.04
C LYS A 232 -4.41 -4.92 -2.79
N THR A 233 -4.64 -6.01 -3.51
CA THR A 233 -3.79 -7.21 -3.42
C THR A 233 -2.55 -7.14 -4.32
N GLY A 234 -1.56 -7.99 -3.99
CA GLY A 234 -0.40 -8.28 -4.82
C GLY A 234 -0.02 -9.76 -4.72
N ARG A 235 0.27 -10.43 -5.84
CA ARG A 235 0.65 -11.83 -5.87
C ARG A 235 1.79 -12.07 -6.85
N SER A 236 2.68 -13.04 -6.53
CA SER A 236 3.69 -13.55 -7.46
C SER A 236 3.63 -15.07 -7.56
N GLY A 237 4.25 -15.60 -8.62
CA GLY A 237 4.45 -17.04 -8.79
C GLY A 237 5.34 -17.65 -7.71
N ASP A 238 6.22 -16.85 -7.10
CA ASP A 238 7.21 -17.26 -6.09
C ASP A 238 6.65 -17.24 -4.66
N GLY A 239 5.32 -17.16 -4.48
CA GLY A 239 4.66 -17.27 -3.19
C GLY A 239 4.38 -15.97 -2.47
N ALA A 240 4.72 -14.80 -3.03
CA ALA A 240 4.30 -13.54 -2.43
C ALA A 240 2.77 -13.38 -2.51
N THR A 241 2.16 -13.04 -1.37
CA THR A 241 0.73 -12.76 -1.27
C THR A 241 0.56 -11.59 -0.31
N ASN A 242 0.25 -10.44 -0.88
CA ASN A 242 0.23 -9.15 -0.20
C ASN A 242 -1.17 -8.55 -0.26
N ASP A 243 -1.50 -7.76 0.74
CA ASP A 243 -2.72 -6.95 0.72
C ASP A 243 -2.52 -5.67 1.54
N ILE A 244 -2.97 -4.55 1.00
CA ILE A 244 -2.91 -3.25 1.67
C ILE A 244 -4.30 -2.64 1.72
N ALA A 245 -4.66 -2.00 2.83
CA ALA A 245 -6.03 -1.54 3.02
C ALA A 245 -6.15 -0.23 3.79
N VAL A 246 -7.24 0.48 3.46
CA VAL A 246 -7.86 1.53 4.26
C VAL A 246 -9.14 0.97 4.86
N LEU A 247 -9.21 0.91 6.17
CA LEU A 247 -10.31 0.34 6.92
C LEU A 247 -11.10 1.45 7.61
N GLY A 248 -12.42 1.43 7.46
CA GLY A 248 -13.35 2.34 8.12
C GLY A 248 -14.23 1.59 9.11
N PRO A 249 -13.83 1.45 10.38
CA PRO A 249 -14.70 0.87 11.41
C PRO A 249 -15.96 1.74 11.62
N PRO A 250 -17.08 1.16 12.10
CA PRO A 250 -18.30 1.91 12.38
C PRO A 250 -18.11 3.02 13.41
N VAL A 251 -17.13 2.88 14.30
CA VAL A 251 -16.77 3.84 15.35
C VAL A 251 -15.26 4.01 15.38
N GLY A 252 -14.79 5.24 15.46
CA GLY A 252 -13.37 5.59 15.44
C GLY A 252 -12.95 6.25 14.14
N GLY A 253 -11.64 6.35 13.94
CA GLY A 253 -11.02 6.88 12.72
C GLY A 253 -10.59 5.76 11.76
N PRO A 254 -10.05 6.12 10.60
CA PRO A 254 -9.54 5.14 9.67
C PRO A 254 -8.33 4.40 10.25
N ILE A 255 -8.25 3.11 9.89
CA ILE A 255 -7.09 2.26 10.16
C ILE A 255 -6.41 1.97 8.83
N PHE A 256 -5.10 2.12 8.79
CA PHE A 256 -4.27 1.75 7.63
C PHE A 256 -3.54 0.46 7.95
N LEU A 257 -3.56 -0.46 7.01
CA LEU A 257 -3.00 -1.80 7.18
C LEU A 257 -2.22 -2.20 5.93
N ALA A 258 -0.99 -2.67 6.11
CA ALA A 258 -0.18 -3.25 5.06
C ALA A 258 0.33 -4.62 5.51
N ILE A 259 -0.02 -5.66 4.76
CA ILE A 259 0.38 -7.05 4.98
C ILE A 259 1.14 -7.54 3.76
N TYR A 260 2.34 -8.05 4.00
CA TYR A 260 3.20 -8.65 3.01
C TYR A 260 3.60 -10.04 3.48
N THR A 261 3.34 -11.05 2.65
CA THR A 261 3.71 -12.43 3.00
C THR A 261 4.45 -13.09 1.86
N VAL A 262 5.32 -14.04 2.20
CA VAL A 262 5.97 -14.94 1.25
C VAL A 262 5.82 -16.36 1.78
N ASP A 263 5.14 -17.21 1.04
CA ASP A 263 4.96 -18.63 1.36
C ASP A 263 4.95 -19.44 0.05
N PRO A 264 6.12 -19.88 -0.43
CA PRO A 264 6.21 -20.58 -1.72
C PRO A 264 5.70 -22.02 -1.64
N ALA A 265 5.56 -22.60 -0.45
CA ALA A 265 5.16 -24.01 -0.28
C ALA A 265 3.64 -24.22 -0.34
N GLU A 266 2.86 -23.21 0.04
CA GLU A 266 1.42 -23.32 0.19
C GLU A 266 0.66 -22.95 -1.10
N PRO A 267 -0.51 -23.59 -1.35
CA PRO A 267 -1.39 -23.21 -2.45
C PRO A 267 -2.02 -21.83 -2.21
N GLN A 268 -2.47 -21.18 -3.29
CA GLN A 268 -2.95 -19.81 -3.24
C GLN A 268 -4.08 -19.58 -2.21
N ASP A 269 -5.03 -20.51 -2.11
CA ASP A 269 -6.15 -20.37 -1.15
C ASP A 269 -5.66 -20.37 0.32
N ALA A 270 -4.64 -21.19 0.66
CA ALA A 270 -4.04 -21.19 2.00
C ALA A 270 -3.27 -19.88 2.27
N ARG A 271 -2.57 -19.35 1.26
CA ARG A 271 -1.89 -18.06 1.36
C ARG A 271 -2.87 -16.89 1.53
N ASP A 272 -4.01 -16.92 0.83
CA ASP A 272 -5.07 -15.92 1.00
C ASP A 272 -5.66 -15.99 2.42
N GLN A 273 -5.86 -17.20 2.96
CA GLN A 273 -6.33 -17.42 4.33
C GLN A 273 -5.32 -16.90 5.37
N LEU A 274 -4.02 -17.14 5.17
CA LEU A 274 -2.97 -16.58 6.04
C LEU A 274 -3.08 -15.06 6.12
N VAL A 275 -3.27 -14.37 5.01
CA VAL A 275 -3.43 -12.90 5.01
C VAL A 275 -4.69 -12.48 5.79
N ALA A 276 -5.79 -13.23 5.71
CA ALA A 276 -6.99 -12.96 6.48
C ALA A 276 -6.76 -13.15 8.00
N GLU A 277 -6.04 -14.19 8.40
CA GLU A 277 -5.68 -14.45 9.80
C GLU A 277 -4.73 -13.36 10.34
N VAL A 278 -3.76 -12.95 9.55
CA VAL A 278 -2.85 -11.84 9.88
C VAL A 278 -3.63 -10.53 10.05
N ALA A 279 -4.59 -10.24 9.17
CA ALA A 279 -5.43 -9.05 9.28
C ALA A 279 -6.25 -9.04 10.58
N LYS A 280 -6.91 -10.15 10.89
CA LYS A 280 -7.65 -10.33 12.14
C LYS A 280 -6.75 -10.10 13.36
N THR A 281 -5.58 -10.73 13.38
CA THR A 281 -4.59 -10.61 14.45
C THR A 281 -4.13 -9.16 14.62
N ALA A 282 -3.87 -8.44 13.52
CA ALA A 282 -3.47 -7.04 13.57
C ALA A 282 -4.54 -6.14 14.19
N ILE A 283 -5.81 -6.34 13.81
CA ILE A 283 -6.92 -5.57 14.39
C ILE A 283 -7.15 -5.90 15.87
N GLU A 284 -6.97 -7.14 16.29
CA GLU A 284 -7.04 -7.52 17.70
C GLU A 284 -5.89 -6.91 18.52
N ALA A 285 -4.68 -6.84 17.95
CA ALA A 285 -3.51 -6.24 18.60
C ALA A 285 -3.65 -4.71 18.73
N LEU A 286 -4.32 -4.04 17.79
CA LEU A 286 -4.62 -2.60 17.90
C LEU A 286 -5.63 -2.26 19.02
N LYS A 287 -6.40 -3.23 19.50
CA LYS A 287 -7.41 -3.02 20.56
C LYS A 287 -6.82 -3.16 21.97
N LYS A 288 -5.70 -3.85 22.12
CA LYS A 288 -5.02 -4.12 23.40
C LYS A 288 -4.11 -2.98 23.80
#